data_4b958ce199b74963df02b7277061590f
#
_entry.id   4b958ce199b74963df02b7277061590f
#
_cell.length_a   1.000
_cell.length_b   1.000
_cell.length_c   1.000
_cell.angle_alpha   90.00
_cell.angle_beta   90.00
_cell.angle_gamma   90.00
#
_symmetry.space_group_name_H-M   'P 1'
#
loop_
_entity.id
_entity.type
_entity.pdbx_description
1 polymer ?
#
loop_
_entity_poly.entity_id
_entity_poly.type
_entity_poly.pdbx_seq_one_letter_code
_entity_poly.pdbx_strand_id
1 'polypeptide(L)'
;MTEPVRTQGPLLTLKIDVDTYRGTREGVPNLVRMLGRHGAHATFLFSLGPDHTGRALRRAFKPGFFKKVSRTSVLEHYGIKTLMYGVFLPGPDIGRRCASEMRSVDRAGFECGIHTWDHVRWQDNVRGSSLAWTSEIMRCAEDRFRQVFGRPAQTHGAAGWQMNANAFVEHDAAGYRYASDGRAMLREDGALLDLQAGPYRLPGSRCVQLPTTLPTLDELLGRRIDGVTITTANIAAHLLKLTAGGAGAPERRDHVYTLHAELEGQKLAPIFEQLLAGWKAQGYQLASMADYYQKIKDLPLPDRAVAWGELPGRSGELIVPGPIATRPGESRG
;
A
#
# COMPACT_ATOMS: atom_id res chain seq x y z
N MET A 1 2.26 -17.78 18.65
CA MET A 1 2.71 -16.46 19.13
C MET A 1 4.19 -16.37 18.78
N THR A 2 4.53 -15.71 17.67
CA THR A 2 5.93 -15.45 17.30
C THR A 2 6.45 -14.32 18.20
N GLU A 3 7.62 -14.52 18.80
CA GLU A 3 8.27 -13.48 19.62
C GLU A 3 8.49 -12.20 18.80
N PRO A 4 8.33 -11.00 19.40
CA PRO A 4 8.64 -9.77 18.71
C PRO A 4 10.13 -9.75 18.38
N VAL A 5 10.44 -9.61 17.12
CA VAL A 5 11.81 -9.50 16.60
C VAL A 5 12.47 -8.27 17.23
N ARG A 6 13.50 -8.46 18.04
CA ARG A 6 14.36 -7.35 18.52
C ARG A 6 15.12 -6.80 17.30
N THR A 7 14.62 -5.71 16.72
CA THR A 7 15.16 -5.13 15.49
C THR A 7 16.42 -4.32 15.80
N GLN A 8 17.58 -4.86 15.48
CA GLN A 8 18.86 -4.12 15.52
C GLN A 8 19.22 -3.47 14.18
N GLY A 9 18.37 -3.56 13.15
CA GLY A 9 18.63 -3.06 11.79
C GLY A 9 17.45 -2.28 11.21
N PRO A 10 17.65 -1.72 10.00
CA PRO A 10 16.58 -1.04 9.28
C PRO A 10 15.52 -2.04 8.82
N LEU A 11 14.25 -1.60 8.85
CA LEU A 11 13.12 -2.39 8.38
C LEU A 11 12.79 -2.04 6.93
N LEU A 12 12.46 -3.06 6.15
CA LEU A 12 11.73 -2.92 4.91
C LEU A 12 10.34 -3.52 5.11
N THR A 13 9.39 -2.66 5.37
CA THR A 13 8.01 -3.05 5.64
C THR A 13 7.30 -3.36 4.34
N LEU A 14 6.79 -4.57 4.21
CA LEU A 14 6.07 -5.06 3.05
C LEU A 14 4.56 -4.88 3.24
N LYS A 15 4.00 -3.90 2.54
CA LYS A 15 2.56 -3.63 2.45
C LYS A 15 2.04 -4.21 1.16
N ILE A 16 1.14 -5.19 1.25
CA ILE A 16 0.57 -5.91 0.11
C ILE A 16 -0.87 -5.49 -0.07
N ASP A 17 -1.15 -4.71 -1.11
CA ASP A 17 -2.50 -4.34 -1.48
C ASP A 17 -3.11 -5.45 -2.36
N VAL A 18 -4.30 -5.91 -1.97
CA VAL A 18 -5.03 -6.99 -2.65
C VAL A 18 -6.34 -6.41 -3.16
N ASP A 19 -6.33 -5.98 -4.42
CA ASP A 19 -7.37 -5.14 -4.99
C ASP A 19 -8.52 -5.93 -5.59
N THR A 20 -8.21 -7.11 -6.19
CA THR A 20 -9.13 -7.81 -7.08
C THR A 20 -9.42 -9.24 -6.63
N TYR A 21 -10.50 -9.78 -7.18
CA TYR A 21 -10.84 -11.20 -7.03
C TYR A 21 -9.71 -12.12 -7.56
N ARG A 22 -9.12 -11.76 -8.70
CA ARG A 22 -8.03 -12.53 -9.29
C ARG A 22 -6.76 -12.45 -8.46
N GLY A 23 -6.39 -11.25 -8.01
CA GLY A 23 -5.23 -11.05 -7.12
C GLY A 23 -5.34 -11.88 -5.85
N THR A 24 -6.55 -11.90 -5.24
CA THR A 24 -6.79 -12.71 -4.04
C THR A 24 -6.67 -14.22 -4.31
N ARG A 25 -7.20 -14.71 -5.44
CA ARG A 25 -7.20 -16.16 -5.73
C ARG A 25 -5.87 -16.70 -6.24
N GLU A 26 -5.17 -15.93 -7.06
CA GLU A 26 -3.95 -16.39 -7.75
C GLU A 26 -2.67 -15.77 -7.15
N GLY A 27 -2.70 -14.45 -6.92
CA GLY A 27 -1.53 -13.71 -6.43
C GLY A 27 -1.21 -13.99 -4.98
N VAL A 28 -2.21 -13.95 -4.10
CA VAL A 28 -2.02 -14.14 -2.65
C VAL A 28 -1.35 -15.48 -2.31
N PRO A 29 -1.79 -16.65 -2.82
CA PRO A 29 -1.10 -17.91 -2.53
C PRO A 29 0.35 -17.95 -3.02
N ASN A 30 0.66 -17.27 -4.13
CA ASN A 30 2.03 -17.16 -4.64
C ASN A 30 2.90 -16.32 -3.70
N LEU A 31 2.40 -15.17 -3.24
CA LEU A 31 3.10 -14.30 -2.31
C LEU A 31 3.34 -15.00 -0.97
N VAL A 32 2.34 -15.68 -0.41
CA VAL A 32 2.50 -16.44 0.86
C VAL A 32 3.64 -17.44 0.76
N ARG A 33 3.71 -18.21 -0.35
CA ARG A 33 4.81 -19.18 -0.55
C ARG A 33 6.16 -18.48 -0.71
N MET A 34 6.21 -17.40 -1.48
CA MET A 34 7.45 -16.64 -1.72
C MET A 34 7.97 -16.02 -0.42
N LEU A 35 7.13 -15.30 0.31
CA LEU A 35 7.48 -14.68 1.59
C LEU A 35 7.94 -15.73 2.61
N GLY A 36 7.25 -16.88 2.68
CA GLY A 36 7.62 -17.99 3.55
C GLY A 36 9.03 -18.54 3.23
N ARG A 37 9.39 -18.68 1.95
CA ARG A 37 10.76 -19.12 1.56
C ARG A 37 11.84 -18.10 2.00
N HIS A 38 11.51 -16.82 2.02
CA HIS A 38 12.44 -15.78 2.43
C HIS A 38 12.43 -15.49 3.94
N GLY A 39 11.56 -16.14 4.72
CA GLY A 39 11.35 -15.82 6.15
C GLY A 39 10.93 -14.37 6.36
N ALA A 40 10.18 -13.82 5.42
CA ALA A 40 9.74 -12.43 5.43
C ALA A 40 8.41 -12.28 6.17
N HIS A 41 8.24 -11.20 6.95
CA HIS A 41 6.95 -10.76 7.44
C HIS A 41 6.35 -9.76 6.44
N ALA A 42 5.03 -9.68 6.39
CA ALA A 42 4.29 -8.77 5.52
C ALA A 42 2.88 -8.52 6.05
N THR A 43 2.26 -7.43 5.58
CA THR A 43 0.86 -7.10 5.86
C THR A 43 0.06 -7.22 4.57
N PHE A 44 -0.96 -8.05 4.56
CA PHE A 44 -1.93 -8.16 3.46
C PHE A 44 -3.15 -7.31 3.77
N LEU A 45 -3.44 -6.35 2.91
CA LEU A 45 -4.59 -5.46 3.00
C LEU A 45 -5.61 -5.87 1.93
N PHE A 46 -6.79 -6.29 2.35
CA PHE A 46 -7.78 -6.88 1.45
C PHE A 46 -8.89 -5.91 1.07
N SER A 47 -9.23 -5.86 -0.22
CA SER A 47 -10.54 -5.41 -0.69
C SER A 47 -11.58 -6.49 -0.39
N LEU A 48 -12.68 -6.13 0.27
CA LEU A 48 -13.56 -7.09 0.93
C LEU A 48 -14.97 -7.21 0.31
N GLY A 49 -15.33 -6.33 -0.58
CA GLY A 49 -16.63 -6.30 -1.25
C GLY A 49 -16.56 -6.72 -2.71
N PRO A 50 -17.40 -6.10 -3.58
CA PRO A 50 -17.46 -6.47 -5.00
C PRO A 50 -16.24 -5.96 -5.78
N ASP A 51 -15.72 -6.80 -6.67
CA ASP A 51 -14.68 -6.43 -7.64
C ASP A 51 -15.29 -5.62 -8.79
N HIS A 52 -15.06 -4.33 -8.81
CA HIS A 52 -15.50 -3.43 -9.87
C HIS A 52 -14.35 -2.88 -10.73
N THR A 53 -13.25 -3.62 -10.81
CA THR A 53 -12.03 -3.19 -11.54
C THR A 53 -12.32 -2.74 -12.97
N GLY A 54 -13.27 -3.37 -13.66
CA GLY A 54 -13.66 -2.95 -15.01
C GLY A 54 -14.19 -1.52 -15.09
N ARG A 55 -14.75 -0.97 -14.01
CA ARG A 55 -15.19 0.45 -14.00
C ARG A 55 -14.03 1.42 -14.08
N ALA A 56 -12.84 1.04 -13.65
CA ALA A 56 -11.64 1.84 -13.81
C ALA A 56 -11.28 2.08 -15.29
N LEU A 57 -11.70 1.18 -16.20
CA LEU A 57 -11.55 1.38 -17.64
C LEU A 57 -12.29 2.62 -18.16
N ARG A 58 -13.36 3.07 -17.51
CA ARG A 58 -14.04 4.32 -17.88
C ARG A 58 -13.13 5.53 -17.76
N ARG A 59 -12.13 5.47 -16.87
CA ARG A 59 -11.07 6.49 -16.77
C ARG A 59 -10.16 6.47 -18.01
N ALA A 60 -10.03 5.30 -18.67
CA ALA A 60 -9.24 5.11 -19.88
C ALA A 60 -9.74 5.95 -21.06
N PHE A 61 -11.02 6.29 -21.10
CA PHE A 61 -11.61 7.12 -22.14
C PHE A 61 -11.37 8.63 -21.95
N LYS A 62 -10.70 9.04 -20.86
CA LYS A 62 -10.26 10.43 -20.72
C LYS A 62 -9.02 10.70 -21.59
N PRO A 63 -8.95 11.88 -22.27
CA PRO A 63 -7.79 12.25 -23.10
C PRO A 63 -6.47 12.12 -22.32
N GLY A 64 -5.48 11.45 -22.90
CA GLY A 64 -4.17 11.20 -22.26
C GLY A 64 -3.98 9.83 -21.59
N PHE A 65 -5.03 9.09 -21.29
CA PHE A 65 -4.93 7.78 -20.63
C PHE A 65 -4.43 6.68 -21.61
N PHE A 66 -4.76 6.74 -22.90
CA PHE A 66 -4.31 5.76 -23.90
C PHE A 66 -2.78 5.67 -24.01
N LYS A 67 -2.05 6.76 -23.83
CA LYS A 67 -0.57 6.74 -23.77
C LYS A 67 -0.02 5.98 -22.57
N LYS A 68 -0.81 5.82 -21.51
CA LYS A 68 -0.43 5.12 -20.27
C LYS A 68 -0.79 3.63 -20.32
N VAL A 69 -1.96 3.30 -20.89
CA VAL A 69 -2.43 1.90 -21.06
C VAL A 69 -1.53 1.10 -22.00
N SER A 70 -0.92 1.75 -23.00
CA SER A 70 0.05 1.09 -23.89
C SER A 70 1.42 0.85 -23.25
N ARG A 71 1.75 1.53 -22.14
CA ARG A 71 3.02 1.33 -21.41
C ARG A 71 2.99 0.15 -20.45
N THR A 72 1.85 -0.06 -19.80
CA THR A 72 1.61 -1.23 -18.96
C THR A 72 0.55 -2.03 -19.66
N SER A 73 0.83 -3.28 -20.02
CA SER A 73 -0.16 -4.18 -20.61
C SER A 73 -1.25 -4.52 -19.57
N VAL A 74 -2.12 -3.54 -19.30
CA VAL A 74 -3.22 -3.64 -18.30
C VAL A 74 -4.03 -4.92 -18.51
N LEU A 75 -4.27 -5.29 -19.79
CA LEU A 75 -4.93 -6.54 -20.16
C LEU A 75 -4.17 -7.78 -19.67
N GLU A 76 -2.85 -7.76 -19.70
CA GLU A 76 -2.02 -8.88 -19.29
C GLU A 76 -1.93 -9.00 -17.75
N HIS A 77 -1.96 -7.86 -17.04
CA HIS A 77 -1.86 -7.85 -15.58
C HIS A 77 -3.18 -8.24 -14.91
N TYR A 78 -4.29 -7.62 -15.33
CA TYR A 78 -5.59 -7.86 -14.68
C TYR A 78 -6.39 -8.99 -15.31
N GLY A 79 -6.13 -9.34 -16.58
CA GLY A 79 -6.90 -10.33 -17.35
C GLY A 79 -8.24 -9.79 -17.84
N ILE A 80 -8.68 -10.26 -19.02
CA ILE A 80 -9.89 -9.78 -19.70
C ILE A 80 -11.12 -9.88 -18.80
N LYS A 81 -11.27 -10.99 -18.07
CA LYS A 81 -12.46 -11.23 -17.22
C LYS A 81 -12.58 -10.21 -16.09
N THR A 82 -11.45 -9.86 -15.42
CA THR A 82 -11.42 -8.85 -14.36
C THR A 82 -11.83 -7.48 -14.91
N LEU A 83 -11.37 -7.15 -16.12
CA LEU A 83 -11.73 -5.90 -16.80
C LEU A 83 -13.20 -5.81 -17.22
N MET A 84 -13.93 -6.93 -17.25
CA MET A 84 -15.38 -6.97 -17.48
C MET A 84 -16.21 -6.77 -16.20
N TYR A 85 -15.63 -6.96 -15.01
CA TYR A 85 -16.35 -6.87 -13.75
C TYR A 85 -16.82 -5.43 -13.44
N GLY A 86 -18.10 -5.32 -13.12
CA GLY A 86 -18.77 -4.05 -12.82
C GLY A 86 -19.15 -3.22 -14.05
N VAL A 87 -18.87 -3.73 -15.29
CA VAL A 87 -19.28 -3.13 -16.56
C VAL A 87 -20.21 -4.07 -17.30
N PHE A 88 -19.73 -5.23 -17.72
CA PHE A 88 -20.49 -6.25 -18.47
C PHE A 88 -20.86 -7.45 -17.62
N LEU A 89 -20.10 -7.72 -16.56
CA LEU A 89 -20.33 -8.80 -15.63
C LEU A 89 -20.50 -8.23 -14.21
N PRO A 90 -21.38 -8.84 -13.37
CA PRO A 90 -21.43 -8.49 -11.96
C PRO A 90 -20.08 -8.76 -11.32
N GLY A 91 -19.58 -7.81 -10.51
CA GLY A 91 -18.34 -7.99 -9.76
C GLY A 91 -18.50 -9.10 -8.72
N PRO A 92 -17.58 -10.09 -8.67
CA PRO A 92 -17.61 -11.10 -7.61
C PRO A 92 -17.36 -10.44 -6.25
N ASP A 93 -18.10 -10.86 -5.24
CA ASP A 93 -17.88 -10.47 -3.85
C ASP A 93 -16.60 -11.18 -3.36
N ILE A 94 -15.52 -10.41 -3.23
CA ILE A 94 -14.18 -10.92 -2.93
C ILE A 94 -14.17 -11.59 -1.56
N GLY A 95 -14.62 -10.87 -0.53
CA GLY A 95 -14.57 -11.35 0.85
C GLY A 95 -15.40 -12.61 1.11
N ARG A 96 -16.48 -12.82 0.33
CA ARG A 96 -17.24 -14.08 0.41
C ARG A 96 -16.58 -15.21 -0.36
N ARG A 97 -16.13 -14.93 -1.59
CA ARG A 97 -15.65 -15.97 -2.52
C ARG A 97 -14.21 -16.40 -2.24
N CYS A 98 -13.42 -15.52 -1.63
CA CYS A 98 -12.01 -15.76 -1.32
C CYS A 98 -11.70 -15.82 0.18
N ALA A 99 -12.72 -16.05 1.01
CA ALA A 99 -12.54 -16.16 2.47
C ALA A 99 -11.55 -17.26 2.87
N SER A 100 -11.42 -18.33 2.09
CA SER A 100 -10.48 -19.44 2.33
C SER A 100 -9.03 -19.00 2.11
N GLU A 101 -8.79 -18.27 1.02
CA GLU A 101 -7.48 -17.72 0.66
C GLU A 101 -7.04 -16.69 1.71
N MET A 102 -7.93 -15.77 2.11
CA MET A 102 -7.67 -14.78 3.15
C MET A 102 -7.32 -15.44 4.50
N ARG A 103 -8.13 -16.42 4.94
CA ARG A 103 -7.82 -17.19 6.16
C ARG A 103 -6.53 -18.00 6.06
N SER A 104 -6.10 -18.39 4.86
CA SER A 104 -4.82 -19.09 4.70
C SER A 104 -3.63 -18.18 4.95
N VAL A 105 -3.74 -16.88 4.62
CA VAL A 105 -2.74 -15.85 4.95
C VAL A 105 -2.58 -15.73 6.46
N ASP A 106 -3.70 -15.56 7.18
CA ASP A 106 -3.74 -15.46 8.64
C ASP A 106 -3.16 -16.71 9.32
N ARG A 107 -3.55 -17.91 8.85
CA ARG A 107 -2.99 -19.18 9.36
C ARG A 107 -1.50 -19.35 9.08
N ALA A 108 -1.00 -18.73 8.02
CA ALA A 108 0.43 -18.72 7.72
C ALA A 108 1.23 -17.71 8.58
N GLY A 109 0.56 -16.97 9.47
CA GLY A 109 1.18 -16.05 10.41
C GLY A 109 1.41 -14.63 9.87
N PHE A 110 0.88 -14.31 8.69
CA PHE A 110 0.97 -12.96 8.14
C PHE A 110 -0.10 -12.05 8.74
N GLU A 111 0.23 -10.78 8.84
CA GLU A 111 -0.71 -9.76 9.24
C GLU A 111 -1.76 -9.54 8.16
N CYS A 112 -3.04 -9.41 8.58
CA CYS A 112 -4.17 -9.10 7.71
C CYS A 112 -4.84 -7.81 8.17
N GLY A 113 -5.16 -6.93 7.22
CA GLY A 113 -5.88 -5.69 7.44
C GLY A 113 -6.85 -5.38 6.30
N ILE A 114 -7.43 -4.19 6.35
CA ILE A 114 -8.43 -3.73 5.39
C ILE A 114 -7.77 -2.80 4.37
N HIS A 115 -8.01 -3.07 3.07
CA HIS A 115 -7.72 -2.13 2.01
C HIS A 115 -8.92 -1.23 1.74
N THR A 116 -10.08 -1.84 1.50
CA THR A 116 -11.35 -1.14 1.36
C THR A 116 -12.52 -2.13 1.26
N TRP A 117 -13.76 -1.60 1.10
CA TRP A 117 -14.90 -2.38 0.66
C TRP A 117 -14.91 -2.62 -0.85
N ASP A 118 -14.84 -1.56 -1.66
CA ASP A 118 -14.85 -1.57 -3.14
C ASP A 118 -13.76 -0.60 -3.62
N HIS A 119 -12.69 -1.14 -4.19
CA HIS A 119 -11.49 -0.39 -4.54
C HIS A 119 -11.78 0.79 -5.48
N VAL A 120 -12.50 0.53 -6.56
CA VAL A 120 -12.77 1.57 -7.58
C VAL A 120 -13.74 2.61 -7.04
N ARG A 121 -14.80 2.16 -6.35
CA ARG A 121 -15.79 3.07 -5.77
C ARG A 121 -15.18 3.97 -4.70
N TRP A 122 -14.29 3.44 -3.86
CA TRP A 122 -13.55 4.22 -2.87
C TRP A 122 -12.66 5.25 -3.55
N GLN A 123 -11.77 4.81 -4.41
CA GLN A 123 -10.78 5.66 -5.07
C GLN A 123 -11.42 6.81 -5.87
N ASP A 124 -12.59 6.57 -6.49
CA ASP A 124 -13.26 7.59 -7.31
C ASP A 124 -14.05 8.60 -6.49
N ASN A 125 -14.48 8.27 -5.27
CA ASN A 125 -15.50 9.06 -4.61
C ASN A 125 -15.07 9.59 -3.22
N VAL A 126 -14.18 8.91 -2.49
CA VAL A 126 -13.95 9.20 -1.07
C VAL A 126 -13.57 10.64 -0.80
N ARG A 127 -12.77 11.27 -1.67
CA ARG A 127 -12.26 12.65 -1.47
C ARG A 127 -13.38 13.67 -1.21
N GLY A 128 -14.47 13.57 -1.92
CA GLY A 128 -15.64 14.48 -1.79
C GLY A 128 -16.84 13.89 -1.06
N SER A 129 -16.70 12.71 -0.46
CA SER A 129 -17.84 12.01 0.14
C SER A 129 -18.19 12.55 1.53
N SER A 130 -19.48 12.44 1.86
CA SER A 130 -20.00 12.78 3.19
C SER A 130 -19.54 11.79 4.26
N LEU A 131 -19.67 12.19 5.52
CA LEU A 131 -19.44 11.31 6.67
C LEU A 131 -20.29 10.03 6.56
N ALA A 132 -21.58 10.15 6.28
CA ALA A 132 -22.49 9.00 6.18
C ALA A 132 -22.03 7.97 5.14
N TRP A 133 -21.60 8.44 3.95
CA TRP A 133 -21.09 7.55 2.91
C TRP A 133 -19.77 6.88 3.34
N THR A 134 -18.84 7.67 3.90
CA THR A 134 -17.54 7.18 4.33
C THR A 134 -17.69 6.12 5.42
N SER A 135 -18.48 6.41 6.47
CA SER A 135 -18.75 5.48 7.57
C SER A 135 -19.46 4.21 7.08
N GLU A 136 -20.42 4.31 6.16
CA GLU A 136 -21.08 3.13 5.59
C GLU A 136 -20.08 2.21 4.87
N ILE A 137 -19.22 2.76 4.01
CA ILE A 137 -18.26 1.96 3.24
C ILE A 137 -17.22 1.30 4.17
N MET A 138 -16.72 2.04 5.16
CA MET A 138 -15.75 1.50 6.13
C MET A 138 -16.40 0.42 7.00
N ARG A 139 -17.63 0.65 7.48
CA ARG A 139 -18.38 -0.34 8.25
C ARG A 139 -18.62 -1.63 7.45
N CYS A 140 -18.98 -1.53 6.17
CA CYS A 140 -19.14 -2.72 5.31
C CYS A 140 -17.84 -3.54 5.23
N ALA A 141 -16.69 -2.87 5.14
CA ALA A 141 -15.38 -3.54 5.11
C ALA A 141 -15.07 -4.20 6.48
N GLU A 142 -15.30 -3.49 7.59
CA GLU A 142 -15.11 -4.00 8.94
C GLU A 142 -15.98 -5.22 9.23
N ASP A 143 -17.28 -5.15 8.92
CA ASP A 143 -18.22 -6.26 9.13
C ASP A 143 -17.78 -7.50 8.33
N ARG A 144 -17.33 -7.30 7.09
CA ARG A 144 -16.82 -8.40 6.27
C ARG A 144 -15.49 -8.94 6.81
N PHE A 145 -14.60 -8.11 7.26
CA PHE A 145 -13.35 -8.53 7.87
C PHE A 145 -13.62 -9.42 9.09
N ARG A 146 -14.54 -9.00 9.99
CA ARG A 146 -14.95 -9.81 11.13
C ARG A 146 -15.58 -11.15 10.73
N GLN A 147 -16.42 -11.17 9.66
CA GLN A 147 -16.98 -12.42 9.13
C GLN A 147 -15.91 -13.38 8.61
N VAL A 148 -14.84 -12.86 8.00
CA VAL A 148 -13.77 -13.68 7.43
C VAL A 148 -12.79 -14.16 8.51
N PHE A 149 -12.36 -13.28 9.41
CA PHE A 149 -11.26 -13.52 10.33
C PHE A 149 -11.69 -13.76 11.78
N GLY A 150 -12.96 -13.55 12.14
CA GLY A 150 -13.49 -13.74 13.50
C GLY A 150 -13.03 -12.68 14.52
N ARG A 151 -12.36 -11.61 14.06
CA ARG A 151 -11.82 -10.53 14.89
C ARG A 151 -11.89 -9.19 14.16
N PRO A 152 -11.85 -8.03 14.86
CA PRO A 152 -11.74 -6.73 14.21
C PRO A 152 -10.38 -6.56 13.54
N ALA A 153 -10.32 -5.71 12.51
CA ALA A 153 -9.06 -5.28 11.93
C ALA A 153 -8.29 -4.37 12.88
N GLN A 154 -6.97 -4.33 12.75
CA GLN A 154 -6.11 -3.45 13.55
C GLN A 154 -5.38 -2.41 12.70
N THR A 155 -5.47 -2.56 11.38
CA THR A 155 -4.78 -1.73 10.41
C THR A 155 -5.56 -1.58 9.13
N HIS A 156 -5.28 -0.49 8.44
CA HIS A 156 -5.90 -0.08 7.19
C HIS A 156 -4.82 0.42 6.21
N GLY A 157 -5.13 0.37 4.92
CA GLY A 157 -4.36 1.05 3.90
C GLY A 157 -5.26 1.46 2.76
N ALA A 158 -5.36 2.76 2.53
CA ALA A 158 -6.35 3.34 1.62
C ALA A 158 -6.14 2.95 0.16
N ALA A 159 -7.22 2.50 -0.49
CA ALA A 159 -7.21 2.20 -1.91
C ALA A 159 -6.83 3.43 -2.74
N GLY A 160 -5.79 3.26 -3.56
CA GLY A 160 -5.23 4.33 -4.38
C GLY A 160 -4.69 5.52 -3.60
N TRP A 161 -4.39 5.37 -2.30
CA TRP A 161 -3.98 6.43 -1.38
C TRP A 161 -4.93 7.62 -1.38
N GLN A 162 -6.24 7.32 -1.46
CA GLN A 162 -7.32 8.32 -1.43
C GLN A 162 -8.05 8.25 -0.09
N MET A 163 -8.16 9.38 0.59
CA MET A 163 -8.83 9.52 1.88
C MET A 163 -9.60 10.83 1.96
N ASN A 164 -10.36 11.00 3.02
CA ASN A 164 -10.92 12.28 3.45
C ASN A 164 -10.84 12.41 4.97
N ALA A 165 -11.18 13.59 5.51
CA ALA A 165 -11.13 13.84 6.94
C ALA A 165 -12.05 12.88 7.74
N ASN A 166 -13.19 12.50 7.18
CA ASN A 166 -14.13 11.59 7.83
C ASN A 166 -13.55 10.19 8.00
N ALA A 167 -12.79 9.69 7.00
CA ALA A 167 -12.17 8.38 7.08
C ALA A 167 -11.10 8.28 8.18
N PHE A 168 -10.36 9.37 8.43
CA PHE A 168 -9.42 9.40 9.55
C PHE A 168 -10.11 9.39 10.92
N VAL A 169 -11.29 10.02 11.04
CA VAL A 169 -12.12 9.94 12.26
C VAL A 169 -12.59 8.48 12.47
N GLU A 170 -13.02 7.82 11.41
CA GLU A 170 -13.43 6.41 11.46
C GLU A 170 -12.29 5.47 11.88
N HIS A 171 -11.01 5.77 11.57
CA HIS A 171 -9.88 4.98 12.05
C HIS A 171 -9.81 4.92 13.58
N ASP A 172 -9.96 6.07 14.24
CA ASP A 172 -9.96 6.12 15.69
C ASP A 172 -11.20 5.45 16.29
N ALA A 173 -12.36 5.58 15.64
CA ALA A 173 -13.60 4.91 16.04
C ALA A 173 -13.52 3.38 15.89
N ALA A 174 -12.88 2.89 14.82
CA ALA A 174 -12.64 1.47 14.60
C ALA A 174 -11.53 0.89 15.49
N GLY A 175 -10.70 1.75 16.10
CA GLY A 175 -9.62 1.37 16.98
C GLY A 175 -8.36 0.91 16.24
N TYR A 176 -8.14 1.38 15.00
CA TYR A 176 -6.88 1.11 14.29
C TYR A 176 -5.71 1.74 15.02
N ARG A 177 -4.67 0.96 15.21
CA ARG A 177 -3.46 1.44 15.90
C ARG A 177 -2.48 2.11 14.94
N TYR A 178 -2.47 1.68 13.71
CA TYR A 178 -1.66 2.20 12.61
C TYR A 178 -2.36 1.94 11.28
N ALA A 179 -2.01 2.74 10.28
CA ALA A 179 -2.51 2.62 8.93
C ALA A 179 -1.45 3.09 7.92
N SER A 180 -1.60 2.72 6.65
CA SER A 180 -0.72 3.15 5.57
C SER A 180 -1.55 3.71 4.42
N ASP A 181 -2.10 4.91 4.65
CA ASP A 181 -3.08 5.53 3.75
C ASP A 181 -2.48 6.57 2.80
N GLY A 182 -1.23 6.96 3.06
CA GLY A 182 -0.56 8.02 2.30
C GLY A 182 0.80 7.61 1.75
N ARG A 183 1.37 8.52 0.97
CA ARG A 183 2.65 8.38 0.30
C ARG A 183 3.63 9.45 0.79
N ALA A 184 4.90 9.08 0.97
CA ALA A 184 5.95 10.07 1.01
C ALA A 184 6.14 10.69 -0.39
N MET A 185 6.52 11.98 -0.44
CA MET A 185 6.85 12.64 -1.70
C MET A 185 8.15 12.08 -2.27
N LEU A 186 8.15 11.79 -3.57
CA LEU A 186 9.29 11.25 -4.30
C LEU A 186 9.77 12.21 -5.37
N ARG A 187 11.06 12.16 -5.65
CA ARG A 187 11.70 12.80 -6.81
C ARG A 187 11.45 11.98 -8.08
N GLU A 188 11.82 12.53 -9.22
CA GLU A 188 11.67 11.87 -10.53
C GLU A 188 12.43 10.53 -10.61
N ASP A 189 13.54 10.39 -9.90
CA ASP A 189 14.31 9.14 -9.83
C ASP A 189 13.74 8.09 -8.87
N GLY A 190 12.66 8.42 -8.16
CA GLY A 190 12.00 7.58 -7.15
C GLY A 190 12.60 7.69 -5.74
N ALA A 191 13.65 8.47 -5.54
CA ALA A 191 14.18 8.73 -4.21
C ALA A 191 13.26 9.67 -3.41
N LEU A 192 13.33 9.60 -2.09
CA LEU A 192 12.57 10.49 -1.21
C LEU A 192 12.94 11.95 -1.45
N LEU A 193 11.91 12.81 -1.59
CA LEU A 193 12.09 14.26 -1.66
C LEU A 193 12.44 14.83 -0.29
N ASP A 194 11.79 14.36 0.77
CA ASP A 194 12.05 14.71 2.16
C ASP A 194 12.61 13.48 2.90
N LEU A 195 13.87 13.56 3.31
CA LEU A 195 14.53 12.49 4.05
C LEU A 195 13.96 12.31 5.47
N GLN A 196 13.15 13.24 5.97
CA GLN A 196 12.45 13.10 7.23
C GLN A 196 11.03 12.52 7.05
N ALA A 197 10.63 12.20 5.82
CA ALA A 197 9.37 11.51 5.58
C ALA A 197 9.39 10.13 6.25
N GLY A 198 8.51 9.92 7.20
CA GLY A 198 8.42 8.69 8.01
C GLY A 198 7.08 8.65 8.74
N PRO A 199 6.97 7.81 9.76
CA PRO A 199 5.75 7.69 10.56
C PRO A 199 5.35 9.00 11.22
N TYR A 200 4.03 9.26 11.28
CA TYR A 200 3.46 10.47 11.88
C TYR A 200 2.07 10.18 12.44
N ARG A 201 1.51 11.13 13.21
CA ARG A 201 0.10 11.13 13.60
C ARG A 201 -0.61 12.34 12.98
N LEU A 202 -1.92 12.21 12.80
CA LEU A 202 -2.74 13.39 12.58
C LEU A 202 -3.03 14.04 13.94
N PRO A 203 -3.15 15.38 13.99
CA PRO A 203 -3.50 16.08 15.23
C PRO A 203 -4.76 15.49 15.87
N GLY A 204 -4.66 15.04 17.11
CA GLY A 204 -5.75 14.44 17.86
C GLY A 204 -6.05 12.98 17.57
N SER A 205 -5.42 12.36 16.59
CA SER A 205 -5.58 10.94 16.28
C SER A 205 -4.61 10.04 17.06
N ARG A 206 -5.08 8.86 17.44
CA ARG A 206 -4.25 7.79 18.04
C ARG A 206 -3.63 6.88 16.99
N CYS A 207 -4.21 6.84 15.79
CA CYS A 207 -3.74 6.01 14.69
C CYS A 207 -2.43 6.56 14.10
N VAL A 208 -1.38 5.74 14.08
CA VAL A 208 -0.09 6.11 13.48
C VAL A 208 -0.15 5.87 11.97
N GLN A 209 0.20 6.88 11.18
CA GLN A 209 0.34 6.74 9.73
C GLN A 209 1.74 6.28 9.35
N LEU A 210 1.82 5.23 8.54
CA LEU A 210 3.03 4.62 7.99
C LEU A 210 3.06 4.86 6.46
N PRO A 211 3.52 6.04 5.99
CA PRO A 211 3.47 6.36 4.56
C PRO A 211 4.35 5.43 3.74
N THR A 212 3.89 5.03 2.56
CA THR A 212 4.73 4.32 1.58
C THR A 212 5.86 5.24 1.12
N THR A 213 7.11 4.77 1.24
CA THR A 213 8.33 5.58 1.04
C THR A 213 9.13 5.20 -0.19
N LEU A 214 8.76 4.13 -0.87
CA LEU A 214 9.40 3.67 -2.11
C LEU A 214 8.40 3.71 -3.28
N PRO A 215 8.87 3.89 -4.52
CA PRO A 215 8.00 3.74 -5.67
C PRO A 215 7.57 2.28 -5.84
N THR A 216 6.36 2.08 -6.36
CA THR A 216 5.86 0.77 -6.74
C THR A 216 6.37 0.37 -8.14
N LEU A 217 6.30 -0.91 -8.51
CA LEU A 217 6.78 -1.36 -9.83
C LEU A 217 6.00 -0.71 -10.98
N ASP A 218 4.69 -0.54 -10.85
CA ASP A 218 3.84 0.09 -11.86
C ASP A 218 4.12 1.60 -12.02
N GLU A 219 4.61 2.27 -10.99
CA GLU A 219 5.06 3.67 -11.06
C GLU A 219 6.37 3.83 -11.85
N LEU A 220 7.22 2.82 -11.83
CA LEU A 220 8.54 2.87 -12.47
C LEU A 220 8.54 2.33 -13.89
N LEU A 221 7.80 1.25 -14.17
CA LEU A 221 7.81 0.58 -15.46
C LEU A 221 7.46 1.52 -16.62
N GLY A 222 8.31 1.52 -17.65
CA GLY A 222 8.17 2.32 -18.85
C GLY A 222 8.55 3.79 -18.69
N ARG A 223 8.95 4.24 -17.47
CA ARG A 223 9.48 5.60 -17.28
C ARG A 223 10.92 5.70 -17.76
N ARG A 224 11.29 6.90 -18.17
CA ARG A 224 12.68 7.25 -18.50
C ARG A 224 13.29 8.03 -17.32
N ILE A 225 14.27 7.44 -16.66
CA ILE A 225 14.97 8.02 -15.51
C ILE A 225 16.46 8.10 -15.84
N ASP A 226 17.07 9.27 -15.69
CA ASP A 226 18.48 9.52 -16.01
C ASP A 226 18.87 9.01 -17.41
N GLY A 227 18.00 9.20 -18.39
CA GLY A 227 18.21 8.76 -19.77
C GLY A 227 17.97 7.29 -20.03
N VAL A 228 17.71 6.45 -19.02
CA VAL A 228 17.46 5.00 -19.10
C VAL A 228 15.97 4.70 -18.99
N THR A 229 15.44 3.88 -19.88
CA THR A 229 14.07 3.39 -19.74
C THR A 229 14.02 2.26 -18.73
N ILE A 230 13.15 2.39 -17.72
CA ILE A 230 12.92 1.34 -16.71
C ILE A 230 12.07 0.23 -17.32
N THR A 231 12.61 -0.96 -17.30
CA THR A 231 12.00 -2.19 -17.82
C THR A 231 12.03 -3.29 -16.77
N THR A 232 11.40 -4.42 -17.03
CA THR A 232 11.47 -5.60 -16.16
C THR A 232 12.88 -6.12 -15.94
N ALA A 233 13.82 -5.81 -16.84
CA ALA A 233 15.21 -6.26 -16.74
C ALA A 233 16.07 -5.42 -15.75
N ASN A 234 15.72 -4.17 -15.51
CA ASN A 234 16.54 -3.26 -14.70
C ASN A 234 15.81 -2.67 -13.47
N ILE A 235 14.51 -2.85 -13.34
CA ILE A 235 13.70 -2.24 -12.29
C ILE A 235 14.11 -2.69 -10.87
N ALA A 236 14.45 -3.98 -10.70
CA ALA A 236 14.92 -4.48 -9.41
C ALA A 236 16.22 -3.80 -8.98
N ALA A 237 17.19 -3.68 -9.90
CA ALA A 237 18.45 -2.99 -9.63
C ALA A 237 18.22 -1.51 -9.30
N HIS A 238 17.28 -0.84 -9.99
CA HIS A 238 16.92 0.55 -9.70
C HIS A 238 16.34 0.71 -8.29
N LEU A 239 15.35 -0.11 -7.88
CA LEU A 239 14.78 -0.08 -6.54
C LEU A 239 15.82 -0.40 -5.45
N LEU A 240 16.67 -1.39 -5.67
CA LEU A 240 17.74 -1.74 -4.74
C LEU A 240 18.76 -0.60 -4.58
N LYS A 241 19.01 0.17 -5.63
CA LYS A 241 19.84 1.39 -5.55
C LYS A 241 19.24 2.44 -4.62
N LEU A 242 17.92 2.61 -4.60
CA LEU A 242 17.24 3.59 -3.72
C LEU A 242 17.35 3.24 -2.23
N THR A 243 17.57 1.98 -1.90
CA THR A 243 17.69 1.48 -0.52
C THR A 243 19.12 1.15 -0.11
N ALA A 244 20.09 1.20 -1.05
CA ALA A 244 21.49 0.94 -0.76
C ALA A 244 22.09 2.11 0.04
N GLY A 245 22.52 1.87 1.28
CA GLY A 245 23.42 2.79 1.99
C GLY A 245 24.84 2.72 1.38
N GLY A 246 25.58 3.83 1.39
CA GLY A 246 26.95 3.83 0.89
C GLY A 246 27.71 5.12 1.23
N ALA A 247 29.00 5.22 0.91
CA ALA A 247 29.80 6.41 1.12
C ALA A 247 29.16 7.61 0.40
N GLY A 248 28.71 8.62 1.16
CA GLY A 248 27.98 9.78 0.64
C GLY A 248 26.48 9.61 0.47
N ALA A 249 25.90 8.42 0.75
CA ALA A 249 24.47 8.21 0.84
C ALA A 249 23.98 8.40 2.29
N PRO A 250 22.72 8.83 2.50
CA PRO A 250 22.14 8.86 3.85
C PRO A 250 22.20 7.46 4.48
N GLU A 251 22.33 7.43 5.82
CA GLU A 251 22.23 6.18 6.58
C GLU A 251 20.99 5.39 6.16
N ARG A 252 21.10 4.06 6.16
CA ARG A 252 19.96 3.18 5.88
C ARG A 252 18.86 3.47 6.87
N ARG A 253 17.67 3.68 6.35
CA ARG A 253 16.47 4.03 7.10
C ARG A 253 15.40 2.98 6.93
N ASP A 254 14.38 3.01 7.78
CA ASP A 254 13.19 2.20 7.60
C ASP A 254 12.40 2.67 6.37
N HIS A 255 11.91 1.70 5.60
CA HIS A 255 11.08 1.94 4.42
C HIS A 255 9.76 1.17 4.50
N VAL A 256 8.73 1.73 3.88
CA VAL A 256 7.49 1.02 3.54
C VAL A 256 7.44 0.88 2.02
N TYR A 257 7.40 -0.35 1.56
CA TYR A 257 7.23 -0.71 0.15
C TYR A 257 5.83 -1.28 -0.06
N THR A 258 5.06 -0.68 -0.94
CA THR A 258 3.76 -1.19 -1.35
C THR A 258 3.90 -2.01 -2.62
N LEU A 259 3.29 -3.20 -2.61
CA LEU A 259 3.21 -4.10 -3.76
C LEU A 259 1.76 -4.59 -3.92
N HIS A 260 1.44 -5.06 -5.13
CA HIS A 260 0.08 -5.49 -5.45
C HIS A 260 0.05 -6.99 -5.74
N ALA A 261 -0.89 -7.71 -5.14
CA ALA A 261 -1.04 -9.15 -5.36
C ALA A 261 -1.25 -9.50 -6.84
N GLU A 262 -1.82 -8.59 -7.61
CA GLU A 262 -2.07 -8.68 -9.05
C GLU A 262 -0.80 -8.64 -9.91
N LEU A 263 0.26 -8.01 -9.40
CA LEU A 263 1.51 -7.78 -10.12
C LEU A 263 2.63 -8.67 -9.59
N GLU A 264 3.09 -8.39 -8.37
CA GLU A 264 4.19 -9.10 -7.71
C GLU A 264 3.80 -10.52 -7.26
N GLY A 265 2.50 -10.76 -7.08
CA GLY A 265 1.98 -12.11 -6.85
C GLY A 265 1.82 -12.95 -8.12
N GLN A 266 2.00 -12.36 -9.30
CA GLN A 266 1.77 -13.00 -10.60
C GLN A 266 2.95 -12.75 -11.57
N LYS A 267 2.75 -11.95 -12.61
CA LYS A 267 3.73 -11.74 -13.69
C LYS A 267 5.06 -11.15 -13.22
N LEU A 268 5.04 -10.29 -12.22
CA LEU A 268 6.24 -9.64 -11.67
C LEU A 268 6.84 -10.40 -10.47
N ALA A 269 6.37 -11.62 -10.18
CA ALA A 269 6.86 -12.44 -9.09
C ALA A 269 8.40 -12.68 -9.14
N PRO A 270 9.03 -12.93 -10.30
CA PRO A 270 10.49 -13.07 -10.35
C PRO A 270 11.24 -11.78 -9.97
N ILE A 271 10.68 -10.62 -10.29
CA ILE A 271 11.27 -9.32 -9.92
C ILE A 271 11.16 -9.11 -8.42
N PHE A 272 9.99 -9.41 -7.85
CA PHE A 272 9.79 -9.27 -6.41
C PHE A 272 10.69 -10.22 -5.61
N GLU A 273 10.91 -11.45 -6.10
CA GLU A 273 11.85 -12.38 -5.46
C GLU A 273 13.30 -11.85 -5.48
N GLN A 274 13.72 -11.18 -6.57
CA GLN A 274 15.01 -10.49 -6.63
C GLN A 274 15.10 -9.35 -5.61
N LEU A 275 14.01 -8.57 -5.42
CA LEU A 275 13.95 -7.51 -4.43
C LEU A 275 14.07 -8.05 -3.01
N LEU A 276 13.33 -9.12 -2.66
CA LEU A 276 13.42 -9.75 -1.34
C LEU A 276 14.85 -10.20 -1.03
N ALA A 277 15.49 -10.88 -1.97
CA ALA A 277 16.88 -11.33 -1.84
C ALA A 277 17.84 -10.13 -1.70
N GLY A 278 17.68 -9.10 -2.55
CA GLY A 278 18.52 -7.92 -2.56
C GLY A 278 18.42 -7.10 -1.27
N TRP A 279 17.22 -6.85 -0.77
CA TRP A 279 17.03 -6.14 0.50
C TRP A 279 17.60 -6.89 1.69
N LYS A 280 17.46 -8.23 1.73
CA LYS A 280 18.13 -9.05 2.76
C LYS A 280 19.64 -8.94 2.65
N ALA A 281 20.21 -9.00 1.44
CA ALA A 281 21.66 -8.81 1.22
C ALA A 281 22.15 -7.41 1.64
N GLN A 282 21.29 -6.39 1.56
CA GLN A 282 21.55 -5.06 2.08
C GLN A 282 21.41 -4.96 3.61
N GLY A 283 21.01 -6.03 4.30
CA GLY A 283 20.85 -6.06 5.75
C GLY A 283 19.50 -5.55 6.25
N TYR A 284 18.49 -5.40 5.39
CA TYR A 284 17.12 -5.10 5.83
C TYR A 284 16.45 -6.33 6.44
N GLN A 285 15.66 -6.08 7.49
CA GLN A 285 14.69 -7.03 7.99
C GLN A 285 13.36 -6.81 7.25
N LEU A 286 12.86 -7.85 6.60
CA LEU A 286 11.58 -7.82 5.88
C LEU A 286 10.44 -7.95 6.89
N ALA A 287 9.69 -6.89 7.09
CA ALA A 287 8.78 -6.68 8.21
C ALA A 287 7.33 -6.47 7.76
N SER A 288 6.39 -6.74 8.67
CA SER A 288 5.00 -6.30 8.56
C SER A 288 4.82 -4.85 9.05
N MET A 289 3.66 -4.27 8.82
CA MET A 289 3.28 -2.97 9.41
C MET A 289 3.17 -3.09 10.93
N ALA A 290 2.75 -4.24 11.46
CA ALA A 290 2.74 -4.52 12.90
C ALA A 290 4.15 -4.47 13.50
N ASP A 291 5.13 -5.10 12.85
CA ASP A 291 6.53 -5.07 13.30
C ASP A 291 7.07 -3.63 13.31
N TYR A 292 6.78 -2.86 12.25
CA TYR A 292 7.19 -1.46 12.18
C TYR A 292 6.54 -0.64 13.29
N TYR A 293 5.23 -0.80 13.50
CA TYR A 293 4.53 -0.14 14.58
C TYR A 293 5.15 -0.50 15.96
N GLN A 294 5.47 -1.76 16.23
CA GLN A 294 6.12 -2.15 17.49
C GLN A 294 7.47 -1.46 17.70
N LYS A 295 8.24 -1.26 16.63
CA LYS A 295 9.53 -0.54 16.70
C LYS A 295 9.37 0.94 17.09
N ILE A 296 8.28 1.59 16.66
CA ILE A 296 8.14 3.06 16.75
C ILE A 296 7.08 3.55 17.74
N LYS A 297 6.22 2.68 18.29
CA LYS A 297 5.05 3.06 19.08
C LYS A 297 5.36 3.94 20.31
N ASP A 298 6.55 3.77 20.88
CA ASP A 298 7.02 4.49 22.07
C ASP A 298 7.95 5.67 21.72
N LEU A 299 8.17 5.93 20.41
CA LEU A 299 8.97 7.06 19.96
C LEU A 299 8.11 8.33 19.86
N PRO A 300 8.70 9.51 20.02
CA PRO A 300 8.04 10.77 19.73
C PRO A 300 7.83 10.89 18.22
N LEU A 301 6.58 10.78 17.78
CA LEU A 301 6.20 10.96 16.37
C LEU A 301 5.68 12.38 16.15
N PRO A 302 5.99 13.01 15.01
CA PRO A 302 5.47 14.32 14.69
C PRO A 302 3.96 14.25 14.41
N ASP A 303 3.23 15.29 14.84
CA ASP A 303 1.88 15.54 14.38
C ASP A 303 1.98 16.28 13.03
N ARG A 304 1.35 15.72 11.98
CA ARG A 304 1.33 16.32 10.64
C ARG A 304 -0.11 16.46 10.14
N ALA A 305 -0.39 17.56 9.48
CA ALA A 305 -1.62 17.69 8.70
C ALA A 305 -1.58 16.73 7.50
N VAL A 306 -2.74 16.50 6.90
CA VAL A 306 -2.87 15.81 5.62
C VAL A 306 -2.77 16.85 4.50
N ALA A 307 -2.05 16.51 3.45
CA ALA A 307 -1.97 17.27 2.22
C ALA A 307 -2.23 16.38 1.01
N TRP A 308 -2.39 17.00 -0.14
CA TRP A 308 -2.50 16.33 -1.43
C TRP A 308 -1.29 16.66 -2.28
N GLY A 309 -0.74 15.67 -2.95
CA GLY A 309 0.44 15.86 -3.78
C GLY A 309 0.44 14.92 -4.98
N GLU A 310 1.09 15.35 -6.04
CA GLU A 310 1.33 14.54 -7.23
C GLU A 310 2.63 13.76 -7.08
N LEU A 311 2.63 12.50 -7.51
CA LEU A 311 3.83 11.66 -7.51
C LEU A 311 4.22 11.25 -8.94
N PRO A 312 5.54 11.20 -9.21
CA PRO A 312 6.04 10.71 -10.48
C PRO A 312 5.53 9.30 -10.79
N GLY A 313 5.01 9.12 -12.00
CA GLY A 313 4.43 7.82 -12.43
C GLY A 313 2.95 7.62 -12.10
N ARG A 314 2.35 8.46 -11.26
CA ARG A 314 0.92 8.44 -10.92
C ARG A 314 0.12 9.54 -11.63
N SER A 315 -1.19 9.34 -11.75
CA SER A 315 -2.12 10.36 -12.25
C SER A 315 -2.94 10.90 -11.08
N GLY A 316 -3.03 12.23 -11.02
CA GLY A 316 -3.79 12.93 -9.98
C GLY A 316 -3.06 12.97 -8.64
N GLU A 317 -3.70 13.63 -7.69
CA GLU A 317 -3.15 13.83 -6.35
C GLU A 317 -3.46 12.65 -5.43
N LEU A 318 -2.55 12.37 -4.52
CA LEU A 318 -2.62 11.36 -3.48
C LEU A 318 -2.46 12.01 -2.11
N ILE A 319 -2.86 11.31 -1.06
CA ILE A 319 -2.60 11.73 0.32
C ILE A 319 -1.09 11.67 0.59
N VAL A 320 -0.57 12.78 1.09
CA VAL A 320 0.83 12.92 1.53
C VAL A 320 0.89 13.58 2.91
N PRO A 321 1.96 13.37 3.70
CA PRO A 321 2.18 14.11 4.93
C PRO A 321 2.31 15.62 4.62
N GLY A 322 1.47 16.41 5.23
CA GLY A 322 1.54 17.87 5.19
C GLY A 322 2.58 18.44 6.16
N PRO A 323 2.53 19.76 6.41
CA PRO A 323 3.38 20.41 7.39
C PRO A 323 3.25 19.79 8.78
N ILE A 324 4.34 19.88 9.57
CA ILE A 324 4.28 19.56 11.00
C ILE A 324 3.32 20.55 11.65
N ALA A 325 2.34 20.03 12.39
CA ALA A 325 1.40 20.84 13.11
C ALA A 325 2.13 21.50 14.29
N THR A 326 2.11 22.82 14.35
CA THR A 326 2.60 23.58 15.51
C THR A 326 1.64 23.37 16.67
N ARG A 327 2.15 22.93 17.81
CA ARG A 327 1.32 22.87 19.03
C ARG A 327 0.90 24.30 19.42
N PRO A 328 -0.36 24.50 19.87
CA PRO A 328 -0.76 25.78 20.41
C PRO A 328 0.19 26.17 21.55
N GLY A 329 0.99 27.21 21.37
CA GLY A 329 1.96 27.72 22.38
C GLY A 329 3.43 27.71 21.97
N GLU A 330 3.83 27.03 20.88
CA GLU A 330 5.17 27.13 20.31
C GLU A 330 5.18 28.19 19.21
N SER A 331 5.43 29.46 19.60
CA SER A 331 5.80 30.51 18.64
C SER A 331 7.18 30.17 18.05
N ARG A 332 7.30 30.23 16.73
CA ARG A 332 8.62 30.18 16.07
C ARG A 332 9.50 31.28 16.65
N GLY A 333 10.49 30.92 17.48
CA GLY A 333 11.59 31.79 17.82
C GLY A 333 12.55 31.94 16.63
#